data_e3b35ca00b22776fa16ff6ebf059133e
#
_entry.id   e3b35ca00b22776fa16ff6ebf059133e
#
_cell.length_a   1.000
_cell.length_b   1.000
_cell.length_c   1.000
_cell.angle_alpha   90.00
_cell.angle_beta   90.00
_cell.angle_gamma   90.00
#
_symmetry.space_group_name_H-M   'P 1'
#
loop_
_entity.id
_entity.type
_entity.pdbx_description
1 polymer ?
#
loop_
_entity_poly.entity_id
_entity_poly.type
_entity_poly.pdbx_seq_one_letter_code
_entity_poly.pdbx_strand_id
1 'polypeptide(L)'
;MVIRQFDEEFWYKGKCYKIGDRIIGTSESEYEGLFGSIFEIRDGEDKETENDTPDIYCDFEAPDDQEEIKHLEDVFSDLYACPKSLDEICLDIVIMAPEMIRVVQTEAELKGKV
;
A
#
# COMPACT_ATOMS: atom_id res chain seq x y z
N MET A 1 -1.83 -17.86 8.40
CA MET A 1 -0.40 -17.66 8.10
C MET A 1 -0.06 -16.19 8.24
N VAL A 2 0.98 -15.89 9.00
CA VAL A 2 1.45 -14.52 9.19
C VAL A 2 2.94 -14.47 8.82
N ILE A 3 3.28 -13.56 7.91
CA ILE A 3 4.66 -13.35 7.46
C ILE A 3 5.05 -11.93 7.83
N ARG A 4 6.13 -11.75 8.58
CA ARG A 4 6.56 -10.42 9.01
C ARG A 4 8.07 -10.25 9.11
N GLN A 5 8.85 -11.27 8.76
CA GLN A 5 10.30 -11.16 8.80
C GLN A 5 10.81 -10.51 7.52
N PHE A 6 11.75 -9.59 7.64
CA PHE A 6 12.30 -8.90 6.50
C PHE A 6 12.79 -9.87 5.44
N ASP A 7 12.45 -9.59 4.18
CA ASP A 7 12.84 -10.36 3.00
C ASP A 7 12.14 -11.72 2.89
N GLU A 8 11.20 -12.02 3.76
CA GLU A 8 10.41 -13.25 3.69
C GLU A 8 9.45 -13.14 2.51
N GLU A 9 9.36 -14.21 1.70
CA GLU A 9 8.62 -14.21 0.44
C GLU A 9 7.22 -14.78 0.59
N PHE A 10 6.30 -14.20 -0.14
CA PHE A 10 4.93 -14.70 -0.26
C PHE A 10 4.53 -14.65 -1.73
N TRP A 11 4.11 -15.79 -2.27
CA TRP A 11 3.71 -15.90 -3.68
C TRP A 11 2.20 -15.95 -3.79
N TYR A 12 1.65 -15.12 -4.67
CA TYR A 12 0.21 -15.08 -4.90
C TYR A 12 -0.05 -14.85 -6.38
N LYS A 13 -0.71 -15.82 -7.02
CA LYS A 13 -1.08 -15.75 -8.44
C LYS A 13 0.10 -15.39 -9.33
N GLY A 14 1.22 -16.03 -9.07
CA GLY A 14 2.41 -15.87 -9.91
C GLY A 14 3.25 -14.64 -9.60
N LYS A 15 2.87 -13.86 -8.59
CA LYS A 15 3.62 -12.69 -8.19
C LYS A 15 4.24 -12.90 -6.82
N CYS A 16 5.45 -12.41 -6.65
CA CYS A 16 6.17 -12.51 -5.38
C CYS A 16 6.11 -11.19 -4.63
N TYR A 17 5.70 -11.26 -3.38
CA TYR A 17 5.69 -10.12 -2.48
C TYR A 17 6.63 -10.45 -1.32
N LYS A 18 7.52 -9.53 -0.98
CA LYS A 18 8.46 -9.74 0.11
C LYS A 18 8.28 -8.67 1.18
N ILE A 19 8.49 -9.08 2.42
CA ILE A 19 8.48 -8.13 3.51
C ILE A 19 9.64 -7.16 3.30
N GLY A 20 9.36 -5.86 3.30
CA GLY A 20 10.34 -4.84 3.00
C GLY A 20 10.30 -4.32 1.58
N ASP A 21 9.51 -4.98 0.70
CA ASP A 21 9.40 -4.52 -0.69
C ASP A 21 8.83 -3.11 -0.75
N ARG A 22 9.39 -2.31 -1.66
CA ARG A 22 8.81 -1.01 -1.99
C ARG A 22 7.62 -1.23 -2.90
N ILE A 23 6.55 -0.51 -2.64
CA ILE A 23 5.33 -0.63 -3.45
C ILE A 23 4.81 0.76 -3.77
N ILE A 24 3.92 0.79 -4.76
CA ILE A 24 3.21 2.00 -5.11
C ILE A 24 1.72 1.66 -5.20
N GLY A 25 0.87 2.55 -4.74
CA GLY A 25 -0.57 2.35 -4.84
C GLY A 25 -1.04 2.43 -6.28
N THR A 26 -1.95 1.53 -6.64
CA THR A 26 -2.50 1.49 -8.00
C THR A 26 -3.81 2.27 -8.08
N SER A 27 -4.37 2.36 -9.29
CA SER A 27 -5.65 3.03 -9.49
C SER A 27 -6.81 2.32 -8.80
N GLU A 28 -6.58 1.09 -8.30
CA GLU A 28 -7.59 0.36 -7.54
C GLU A 28 -7.61 0.77 -6.08
N SER A 29 -6.78 1.74 -5.69
CA SER A 29 -6.61 2.16 -4.30
C SER A 29 -6.76 3.66 -4.18
N GLU A 30 -7.29 4.10 -3.03
CA GLU A 30 -7.34 5.52 -2.69
C GLU A 30 -5.95 6.08 -2.42
N TYR A 31 -4.93 5.21 -2.34
CA TYR A 31 -3.53 5.60 -2.16
C TYR A 31 -2.78 5.63 -3.48
N GLU A 32 -3.49 5.74 -4.58
CA GLU A 32 -2.88 5.73 -5.92
C GLU A 32 -1.73 6.72 -6.02
N GLY A 33 -0.59 6.23 -6.51
CA GLY A 33 0.59 7.06 -6.72
C GLY A 33 1.49 7.24 -5.52
N LEU A 34 1.08 6.80 -4.34
CA LEU A 34 1.91 6.91 -3.15
C LEU A 34 2.84 5.72 -3.03
N PHE A 35 4.08 5.99 -2.61
CA PHE A 35 5.05 4.94 -2.35
C PHE A 35 4.95 4.47 -0.90
N GLY A 36 5.25 3.20 -0.69
CA GLY A 36 5.25 2.64 0.64
C GLY A 36 6.07 1.37 0.70
N SER A 37 5.91 0.62 1.79
CA SER A 37 6.63 -0.63 2.01
C SER A 37 5.71 -1.65 2.64
N ILE A 38 5.96 -2.92 2.34
CA ILE A 38 5.23 -4.04 2.96
C ILE A 38 5.92 -4.40 4.26
N PHE A 39 5.17 -4.52 5.35
CA PHE A 39 5.78 -4.94 6.61
C PHE A 39 5.17 -6.22 7.18
N GLU A 40 4.03 -6.66 6.66
CA GLU A 40 3.41 -7.89 7.13
C GLU A 40 2.43 -8.40 6.08
N ILE A 41 2.29 -9.72 5.97
CA ILE A 41 1.29 -10.33 5.08
C ILE A 41 0.58 -11.40 5.88
N ARG A 42 -0.74 -11.41 5.81
CA ARG A 42 -1.56 -12.44 6.45
C ARG A 42 -2.46 -13.11 5.44
N ASP A 43 -2.56 -14.42 5.55
CA ASP A 43 -3.40 -15.20 4.66
C ASP A 43 -4.10 -16.29 5.46
N GLY A 44 -5.20 -16.82 4.90
CA GLY A 44 -5.94 -17.88 5.56
C GLY A 44 -6.67 -17.39 6.79
N GLU A 45 -6.58 -18.15 7.86
CA GLU A 45 -7.34 -17.86 9.09
C GLU A 45 -6.82 -16.65 9.85
N ASP A 46 -5.61 -16.21 9.54
CA ASP A 46 -5.00 -15.08 10.25
C ASP A 46 -5.36 -13.74 9.67
N LYS A 47 -6.13 -13.70 8.59
CA LYS A 47 -6.53 -12.45 7.95
C LYS A 47 -7.48 -11.65 8.84
N GLU A 48 -7.39 -10.32 8.73
CA GLU A 48 -8.33 -9.44 9.42
C GLU A 48 -9.53 -9.09 8.54
N THR A 49 -9.32 -9.01 7.23
CA THR A 49 -10.43 -8.67 6.33
C THR A 49 -11.15 -9.93 5.88
N GLU A 50 -12.37 -9.74 5.40
CA GLU A 50 -13.16 -10.86 4.89
C GLU A 50 -13.04 -11.02 3.38
N ASN A 51 -12.10 -10.27 2.77
CA ASN A 51 -11.85 -10.38 1.34
C ASN A 51 -11.26 -11.74 1.01
N ASP A 52 -11.41 -12.15 -0.24
CA ASP A 52 -10.88 -13.43 -0.71
C ASP A 52 -9.38 -13.38 -0.96
N THR A 53 -8.78 -12.19 -0.91
CA THR A 53 -7.36 -12.00 -1.19
C THR A 53 -6.58 -11.88 0.10
N PRO A 54 -5.25 -12.12 0.05
CA PRO A 54 -4.41 -11.93 1.24
C PRO A 54 -4.44 -10.49 1.72
N ASP A 55 -4.23 -10.30 3.02
CA ASP A 55 -4.10 -8.98 3.61
C ASP A 55 -2.63 -8.59 3.57
N ILE A 56 -2.31 -7.52 2.83
CA ILE A 56 -0.94 -7.02 2.75
C ILE A 56 -0.87 -5.72 3.51
N TYR A 57 -0.10 -5.73 4.60
CA TYR A 57 0.01 -4.56 5.50
C TYR A 57 1.12 -3.67 5.01
N CYS A 58 0.80 -2.42 4.75
CA CYS A 58 1.72 -1.47 4.17
C CYS A 58 1.80 -0.19 4.99
N ASP A 59 2.97 0.43 4.96
CA ASP A 59 3.15 1.80 5.44
C ASP A 59 3.41 2.66 4.21
N PHE A 60 2.66 3.75 4.08
CA PHE A 60 2.83 4.67 2.97
C PHE A 60 3.55 5.93 3.42
N GLU A 61 4.31 6.52 2.50
CA GLU A 61 5.00 7.77 2.75
C GLU A 61 4.08 8.93 2.43
N ALA A 62 4.06 9.93 3.30
CA ALA A 62 3.25 11.12 3.05
C ALA A 62 3.84 11.88 1.86
N PRO A 63 3.00 12.41 0.97
CA PRO A 63 3.51 13.21 -0.14
C PRO A 63 4.03 14.55 0.39
N ASP A 64 5.03 15.10 -0.31
CA ASP A 64 5.62 16.39 0.03
C ASP A 64 5.03 17.52 -0.79
N ASP A 65 4.54 17.22 -1.97
CA ASP A 65 4.04 18.20 -2.90
C ASP A 65 2.65 18.66 -2.51
N GLN A 66 2.42 19.98 -2.52
CA GLN A 66 1.14 20.54 -2.10
C GLN A 66 -0.03 20.05 -2.95
N GLU A 67 0.20 19.87 -4.24
CA GLU A 67 -0.85 19.40 -5.13
C GLU A 67 -1.20 17.95 -4.85
N GLU A 68 -0.19 17.14 -4.54
CA GLU A 68 -0.43 15.73 -4.20
C GLU A 68 -1.16 15.61 -2.86
N ILE A 69 -0.78 16.44 -1.90
CA ILE A 69 -1.45 16.46 -0.60
C ILE A 69 -2.92 16.82 -0.79
N LYS A 70 -3.19 17.88 -1.56
CA LYS A 70 -4.56 18.31 -1.78
C LYS A 70 -5.37 17.24 -2.50
N HIS A 71 -4.75 16.57 -3.49
CA HIS A 71 -5.43 15.49 -4.22
C HIS A 71 -5.80 14.37 -3.27
N LEU A 72 -4.86 13.97 -2.41
CA LEU A 72 -5.10 12.90 -1.45
C LEU A 72 -6.22 13.29 -0.48
N GLU A 73 -6.18 14.52 0.03
CA GLU A 73 -7.21 15.02 0.94
C GLU A 73 -8.58 15.02 0.26
N ASP A 74 -8.64 15.43 -1.01
CA ASP A 74 -9.89 15.44 -1.75
C ASP A 74 -10.44 14.05 -1.94
N VAL A 75 -9.59 13.09 -2.28
CA VAL A 75 -10.01 11.71 -2.48
C VAL A 75 -10.60 11.12 -1.19
N PHE A 76 -9.93 11.35 -0.07
CA PHE A 76 -10.41 10.82 1.21
C PHE A 76 -11.65 11.57 1.70
N SER A 77 -11.74 12.88 1.42
CA SER A 77 -12.93 13.63 1.78
C SER A 77 -14.15 13.12 1.04
N ASP A 78 -14.00 12.80 -0.24
CA ASP A 78 -15.08 12.21 -1.03
C ASP A 78 -15.44 10.82 -0.52
N LEU A 79 -14.44 10.02 -0.21
CA LEU A 79 -14.66 8.64 0.22
C LEU A 79 -15.44 8.57 1.52
N TYR A 80 -15.15 9.46 2.46
CA TYR A 80 -15.78 9.45 3.76
C TYR A 80 -16.94 10.46 3.88
N ALA A 81 -17.20 11.19 2.81
CA ALA A 81 -18.30 12.17 2.78
C ALA A 81 -18.16 13.24 3.87
N CYS A 82 -16.93 13.56 4.23
CA CYS A 82 -16.64 14.64 5.17
C CYS A 82 -15.22 15.12 4.94
N PRO A 83 -14.91 16.37 5.31
CA PRO A 83 -13.57 16.91 5.07
C PRO A 83 -12.50 16.09 5.80
N LYS A 84 -11.41 15.78 5.11
CA LYS A 84 -10.27 15.07 5.67
C LYS A 84 -9.00 15.82 5.36
N SER A 85 -8.15 16.02 6.37
CA SER A 85 -6.85 16.62 6.17
C SER A 85 -5.80 15.50 6.21
N LEU A 86 -4.58 15.81 5.78
CA LEU A 86 -3.52 14.82 5.68
C LEU A 86 -3.28 14.10 7.00
N ASP A 87 -3.29 14.81 8.10
CA ASP A 87 -3.03 14.21 9.41
C ASP A 87 -4.18 13.35 9.90
N GLU A 88 -5.32 13.39 9.23
CA GLU A 88 -6.46 12.51 9.54
C GLU A 88 -6.48 11.27 8.66
N ILE A 89 -5.60 11.19 7.67
CA ILE A 89 -5.55 10.07 6.75
C ILE A 89 -4.55 9.05 7.27
N CYS A 90 -5.00 7.80 7.40
CA CYS A 90 -4.13 6.73 7.87
C CYS A 90 -3.16 6.33 6.77
N LEU A 91 -1.87 6.45 7.04
CA LEU A 91 -0.82 6.03 6.11
C LEU A 91 -0.03 4.85 6.67
N ASP A 92 -0.10 4.63 7.98
CA ASP A 92 0.57 3.52 8.65
C ASP A 92 -0.41 2.38 8.82
N ILE A 93 0.09 1.17 8.75
CA ILE A 93 -0.69 -0.03 9.06
C ILE A 93 -1.97 -0.06 8.20
N VAL A 94 -1.77 0.10 6.90
CA VAL A 94 -2.87 0.06 5.94
C VAL A 94 -2.94 -1.33 5.33
N ILE A 95 -4.13 -1.94 5.36
CA ILE A 95 -4.32 -3.28 4.79
C ILE A 95 -4.72 -3.14 3.34
N MET A 96 -3.92 -3.72 2.45
CA MET A 96 -4.13 -3.62 1.00
C MET A 96 -4.38 -4.99 0.41
N ALA A 97 -5.25 -5.05 -0.59
CA ALA A 97 -5.38 -6.24 -1.42
C ALA A 97 -4.28 -6.20 -2.49
N PRO A 98 -3.91 -7.36 -3.06
CA PRO A 98 -2.83 -7.39 -4.04
C PRO A 98 -3.03 -6.47 -5.25
N GLU A 99 -4.27 -6.31 -5.71
CA GLU A 99 -4.53 -5.45 -6.87
C GLU A 99 -4.41 -3.96 -6.55
N MET A 100 -4.36 -3.61 -5.28
CA MET A 100 -4.26 -2.21 -4.85
C MET A 100 -2.84 -1.69 -4.81
N ILE A 101 -1.86 -2.58 -4.98
CA ILE A 101 -0.45 -2.19 -4.92
C ILE A 101 0.31 -2.83 -6.08
N ARG A 102 1.45 -2.23 -6.42
CA ARG A 102 2.38 -2.79 -7.38
C ARG A 102 3.77 -2.74 -6.76
N VAL A 103 4.46 -3.87 -6.79
CA VAL A 103 5.82 -3.93 -6.27
C VAL A 103 6.76 -3.20 -7.22
N VAL A 104 7.61 -2.34 -6.66
CA VAL A 104 8.62 -1.62 -7.43
C VAL A 104 9.80 -2.56 -7.61
N GLN A 105 10.04 -3.00 -8.85
CA GLN A 105 10.91 -4.12 -9.13
C GLN A 105 12.38 -3.78 -9.33
N THR A 106 12.67 -2.56 -9.75
CA THR A 106 14.03 -2.22 -10.17
C THR A 106 14.48 -0.92 -9.55
N GLU A 107 15.81 -0.75 -9.49
CA GLU A 107 16.38 0.50 -9.01
C GLU A 107 16.00 1.67 -9.91
N ALA A 108 15.83 1.40 -11.20
CA ALA A 108 15.41 2.45 -12.13
C ALA A 108 14.03 3.00 -11.74
N GLU A 109 13.11 2.10 -11.35
CA GLU A 109 11.80 2.54 -10.89
C GLU A 109 11.91 3.32 -9.60
N LEU A 110 12.75 2.84 -8.66
CA LEU A 110 12.92 3.49 -7.37
C LEU A 110 13.50 4.88 -7.51
N LYS A 111 14.38 5.06 -8.48
CA LYS A 111 15.07 6.33 -8.68
C LYS A 111 14.36 7.24 -9.68
N GLY A 112 13.19 6.82 -10.13
CA GLY A 112 12.49 7.61 -11.12
C GLY A 112 13.11 7.47 -12.47
N LYS A 113 13.86 6.40 -12.65
CA LYS A 113 14.36 6.11 -13.91
C LYS A 113 15.73 6.69 -14.17
N VAL A 114 16.38 6.28 -15.00
CA VAL A 114 17.70 6.78 -15.32
C VAL A 114 17.95 6.65 -16.81
#